data_c4102598ec02f14175ac0140fb65b035
#
_entry.id   c4102598ec02f14175ac0140fb65b035
#
_cell.length_a   1.000
_cell.length_b   1.000
_cell.length_c   1.000
_cell.angle_alpha   90.00
_cell.angle_beta   90.00
_cell.angle_gamma   90.00
#
_symmetry.space_group_name_H-M   'P 1'
#
loop_
_entity.id
_entity.type
_entity.pdbx_description
1 polymer ?
#
loop_
_entity_poly.entity_id
_entity_poly.type
_entity_poly.pdbx_seq_one_letter_code
_entity_poly.pdbx_strand_id
1 'polypeptide(L)'
;MTLRWYGSKFDTVTLEQIRQIPGVTGVITTLYDTAPGDVWSRERIQEMKAEVAAAGLHVAGIESVNVHDAIKTGSADRDKYIDNYIETLENLGKEDIHLVCYNFMPVFDWTRTELARKRPDGSTVLAYTQEAVDAINPEDMFASISGDMNGTVM
;
A
#
# COMPACT_ATOMS: atom_id res chain seq x y z
N MET A 1 12.66 15.73 0.33
CA MET A 1 12.74 14.26 0.12
C MET A 1 11.61 13.60 0.90
N THR A 2 11.03 12.52 0.39
CA THR A 2 9.96 11.74 1.03
C THR A 2 10.40 10.29 1.18
N LEU A 3 9.87 9.61 2.19
CA LEU A 3 10.05 8.16 2.39
C LEU A 3 8.71 7.43 2.37
N ARG A 4 8.72 6.16 1.97
CA ARG A 4 7.57 5.29 2.14
C ARG A 4 7.42 4.95 3.63
N TRP A 5 6.19 5.04 4.15
CA TRP A 5 5.84 4.63 5.51
C TRP A 5 4.60 3.74 5.48
N TYR A 6 4.67 2.57 6.08
CA TYR A 6 3.62 1.55 6.02
C TYR A 6 2.59 1.65 7.16
N GLY A 7 2.60 2.76 7.90
CA GLY A 7 1.70 2.96 9.04
C GLY A 7 2.20 2.34 10.33
N SER A 8 1.74 2.87 11.46
CA SER A 8 2.19 2.50 12.81
C SER A 8 1.98 1.03 13.18
N LYS A 9 1.09 0.31 12.47
CA LYS A 9 0.82 -1.11 12.71
C LYS A 9 1.75 -2.05 11.94
N PHE A 10 2.31 -1.59 10.82
CA PHE A 10 3.04 -2.46 9.88
C PHE A 10 4.50 -2.07 9.72
N ASP A 11 4.87 -0.84 10.06
CA ASP A 11 6.24 -0.36 9.93
C ASP A 11 6.95 -0.41 11.29
N THR A 12 8.18 -0.90 11.29
CA THR A 12 9.05 -0.85 12.47
C THR A 12 9.77 0.49 12.61
N VAL A 13 9.79 1.30 11.53
CA VAL A 13 10.36 2.65 11.52
C VAL A 13 9.26 3.63 11.88
N THR A 14 9.49 4.45 12.90
CA THR A 14 8.51 5.43 13.34
C THR A 14 8.62 6.75 12.57
N LEU A 15 7.55 7.54 12.59
CA LEU A 15 7.54 8.88 11.97
C LEU A 15 8.60 9.80 12.60
N GLU A 16 8.85 9.67 13.90
CA GLU A 16 9.89 10.42 14.60
C GLU A 16 11.30 10.08 14.09
N GLN A 17 11.56 8.79 13.80
CA GLN A 17 12.83 8.36 13.21
C GLN A 17 12.97 8.91 11.78
N ILE A 18 11.91 8.87 10.98
CA ILE A 18 11.87 9.46 9.64
C ILE A 18 12.16 10.96 9.72
N ARG A 19 11.56 11.66 10.67
CA ARG A 19 11.74 13.11 10.87
C ARG A 19 13.18 13.51 11.19
N GLN A 20 13.98 12.61 11.78
CA GLN A 20 15.39 12.86 12.11
C GLN A 20 16.31 12.89 10.88
N ILE A 21 15.85 12.36 9.73
CA ILE A 21 16.67 12.31 8.52
C ILE A 21 16.73 13.70 7.88
N PRO A 22 17.92 14.30 7.71
CA PRO A 22 18.04 15.63 7.13
C PRO A 22 17.43 15.71 5.72
N GLY A 23 16.60 16.73 5.49
CA GLY A 23 15.96 16.98 4.20
C GLY A 23 14.72 16.11 3.93
N VAL A 24 14.30 15.22 4.82
CA VAL A 24 13.01 14.54 4.74
C VAL A 24 11.94 15.43 5.37
N THR A 25 10.89 15.71 4.61
CA THR A 25 9.79 16.59 5.02
C THR A 25 8.42 15.90 4.94
N GLY A 26 8.34 14.73 4.31
CA GLY A 26 7.07 14.05 4.13
C GLY A 26 7.21 12.54 3.92
N VAL A 27 6.06 11.90 3.92
CA VAL A 27 5.93 10.46 3.68
C VAL A 27 4.95 10.18 2.54
N ILE A 28 5.15 9.05 1.87
CA ILE A 28 4.17 8.41 1.02
C ILE A 28 3.59 7.23 1.81
N THR A 29 2.28 7.16 1.95
CA THR A 29 1.60 6.16 2.77
C THR A 29 0.27 5.74 2.17
N THR A 30 -0.51 4.92 2.87
CA THR A 30 -1.86 4.50 2.47
C THR A 30 -2.71 4.20 3.70
N LEU A 31 -4.03 3.97 3.50
CA LEU A 31 -4.91 3.41 4.51
C LEU A 31 -4.92 1.88 4.40
N TYR A 32 -4.46 1.21 5.46
CA TYR A 32 -4.41 -0.26 5.51
C TYR A 32 -5.68 -0.88 6.14
N ASP A 33 -6.53 -0.06 6.74
CA ASP A 33 -7.74 -0.45 7.44
C ASP A 33 -9.02 -0.24 6.62
N THR A 34 -8.88 0.16 5.37
CA THR A 34 -9.99 0.30 4.42
C THR A 34 -9.89 -0.81 3.38
N ALA A 35 -10.96 -1.57 3.21
CA ALA A 35 -10.97 -2.69 2.27
C ALA A 35 -10.83 -2.21 0.81
N PRO A 36 -10.19 -2.99 -0.08
CA PRO A 36 -10.13 -2.67 -1.50
C PRO A 36 -11.52 -2.44 -2.08
N GLY A 37 -11.71 -1.31 -2.76
CA GLY A 37 -12.98 -0.93 -3.36
C GLY A 37 -13.93 -0.13 -2.47
N ASP A 38 -13.64 0.00 -1.19
CA ASP A 38 -14.39 0.90 -0.32
C ASP A 38 -13.92 2.35 -0.50
N VAL A 39 -14.85 3.29 -0.32
CA VAL A 39 -14.55 4.73 -0.40
C VAL A 39 -13.75 5.17 0.82
N TRP A 40 -12.68 5.90 0.60
CA TRP A 40 -11.95 6.58 1.66
C TRP A 40 -12.68 7.86 2.05
N SER A 41 -13.26 7.89 3.25
CA SER A 41 -13.92 9.09 3.74
C SER A 41 -12.93 10.22 4.01
N ARG A 42 -13.40 11.47 3.91
CA ARG A 42 -12.55 12.63 4.21
C ARG A 42 -12.06 12.62 5.65
N GLU A 43 -12.90 12.21 6.58
CA GLU A 43 -12.57 12.11 8.00
C GLU A 43 -11.39 11.16 8.20
N ARG A 44 -11.42 9.98 7.55
CA ARG A 44 -10.33 9.00 7.67
C ARG A 44 -9.02 9.49 7.04
N ILE A 45 -9.12 10.23 5.92
CA ILE A 45 -7.94 10.88 5.30
C ILE A 45 -7.37 11.94 6.21
N GLN A 46 -8.21 12.75 6.86
CA GLN A 46 -7.80 13.79 7.81
C GLN A 46 -7.11 13.19 9.04
N GLU A 47 -7.60 12.07 9.58
CA GLU A 47 -6.96 11.35 10.69
C GLU A 47 -5.53 10.90 10.31
N MET A 48 -5.35 10.30 9.15
CA MET A 48 -4.03 9.91 8.63
C MET A 48 -3.11 11.13 8.47
N LYS A 49 -3.62 12.23 7.93
CA LYS A 49 -2.84 13.47 7.81
C LYS A 49 -2.45 14.04 9.17
N ALA A 50 -3.37 13.99 10.14
CA ALA A 50 -3.11 14.48 11.49
C ALA A 50 -2.03 13.63 12.21
N GLU A 51 -2.04 12.31 12.05
CA GLU A 51 -1.01 11.41 12.57
C GLU A 51 0.38 11.80 12.03
N VAL A 52 0.49 11.98 10.71
CA VAL A 52 1.75 12.36 10.07
C VAL A 52 2.19 13.78 10.48
N ALA A 53 1.24 14.71 10.55
CA ALA A 53 1.51 16.09 10.94
C ALA A 53 1.97 16.24 12.39
N ALA A 54 1.49 15.39 13.29
CA ALA A 54 1.92 15.37 14.71
C ALA A 54 3.43 15.10 14.85
N ALA A 55 4.04 14.36 13.91
CA ALA A 55 5.48 14.14 13.85
C ALA A 55 6.25 15.25 13.10
N GLY A 56 5.59 16.32 12.65
CA GLY A 56 6.20 17.41 11.88
C GLY A 56 6.51 17.05 10.44
N LEU A 57 5.79 16.08 9.87
CA LEU A 57 5.87 15.66 8.47
C LEU A 57 4.55 15.95 7.74
N HIS A 58 4.52 15.78 6.42
CA HIS A 58 3.29 15.85 5.63
C HIS A 58 3.08 14.59 4.79
N VAL A 59 1.84 14.31 4.43
CA VAL A 59 1.52 13.26 3.44
C VAL A 59 1.80 13.83 2.05
N ALA A 60 2.85 13.34 1.42
CA ALA A 60 3.28 13.81 0.10
C ALA A 60 2.60 13.06 -1.06
N GLY A 61 2.01 11.93 -0.79
CA GLY A 61 1.28 11.12 -1.75
C GLY A 61 0.79 9.81 -1.15
N ILE A 62 -0.04 9.15 -1.92
CA ILE A 62 -0.62 7.85 -1.58
C ILE A 62 -0.03 6.75 -2.47
N GLU A 63 0.42 5.71 -1.83
CA GLU A 63 0.81 4.47 -2.51
C GLU A 63 0.32 3.26 -1.73
N SER A 64 -0.78 2.67 -2.11
CA SER A 64 -1.67 3.00 -3.23
C SER A 64 -3.11 3.11 -2.74
N VAL A 65 -4.00 3.64 -3.58
CA VAL A 65 -5.42 3.31 -3.50
C VAL A 65 -5.60 2.00 -4.27
N ASN A 66 -6.01 0.94 -3.57
CA ASN A 66 -6.11 -0.39 -4.18
C ASN A 66 -7.27 -0.44 -5.18
N VAL A 67 -6.95 -0.80 -6.42
CA VAL A 67 -7.96 -1.05 -7.46
C VAL A 67 -8.64 -2.39 -7.19
N HIS A 68 -9.96 -2.39 -7.04
CA HIS A 68 -10.72 -3.62 -6.78
C HIS A 68 -10.66 -4.61 -7.94
N ASP A 69 -10.65 -5.91 -7.65
CA ASP A 69 -10.51 -6.96 -8.68
C ASP A 69 -11.66 -6.97 -9.68
N ALA A 70 -12.85 -6.56 -9.29
CA ALA A 70 -13.98 -6.39 -10.22
C ALA A 70 -13.65 -5.45 -11.40
N ILE A 71 -12.85 -4.39 -11.15
CA ILE A 71 -12.39 -3.48 -12.20
C ILE A 71 -11.36 -4.19 -13.10
N LYS A 72 -10.40 -4.88 -12.48
CA LYS A 72 -9.31 -5.56 -13.20
C LYS A 72 -9.80 -6.69 -14.09
N THR A 73 -10.83 -7.41 -13.65
CA THR A 73 -11.41 -8.56 -14.37
C THR A 73 -12.60 -8.18 -15.26
N GLY A 74 -13.12 -6.96 -15.14
CA GLY A 74 -14.28 -6.50 -15.91
C GLY A 74 -15.60 -7.16 -15.48
N SER A 75 -15.75 -7.54 -14.21
CA SER A 75 -16.95 -8.19 -13.70
C SER A 75 -18.19 -7.24 -13.74
N ALA A 76 -19.38 -7.79 -13.53
CA ALA A 76 -20.62 -7.06 -13.70
C ALA A 76 -20.80 -5.89 -12.72
N ASP A 77 -20.18 -5.93 -11.57
CA ASP A 77 -20.22 -4.91 -10.52
C ASP A 77 -19.06 -3.90 -10.57
N ARG A 78 -18.21 -3.96 -11.61
CA ARG A 78 -17.04 -3.09 -11.77
C ARG A 78 -17.37 -1.60 -11.70
N ASP A 79 -18.52 -1.19 -12.27
CA ASP A 79 -18.89 0.22 -12.38
C ASP A 79 -19.10 0.84 -10.99
N LYS A 80 -19.68 0.09 -10.05
CA LYS A 80 -19.77 0.49 -8.63
C LYS A 80 -18.38 0.78 -8.03
N TYR A 81 -17.41 -0.08 -8.29
CA TYR A 81 -16.06 0.10 -7.73
C TYR A 81 -15.26 1.20 -8.44
N ILE A 82 -15.56 1.47 -9.70
CA ILE A 82 -15.04 2.64 -10.41
C ILE A 82 -15.57 3.93 -9.77
N ASP A 83 -16.88 4.01 -9.48
CA ASP A 83 -17.48 5.17 -8.82
C ASP A 83 -16.87 5.40 -7.43
N ASN A 84 -16.70 4.34 -6.63
CA ASN A 84 -16.04 4.41 -5.33
C ASN A 84 -14.59 4.88 -5.43
N TYR A 85 -13.88 4.43 -6.46
CA TYR A 85 -12.50 4.84 -6.71
C TYR A 85 -12.41 6.33 -7.06
N ILE A 86 -13.31 6.81 -7.92
CA ILE A 86 -13.44 8.23 -8.29
C ILE A 86 -13.73 9.08 -7.05
N GLU A 87 -14.69 8.68 -6.22
CA GLU A 87 -15.02 9.39 -4.98
C GLU A 87 -13.82 9.46 -4.03
N THR A 88 -13.07 8.36 -3.90
CA THR A 88 -11.83 8.34 -3.11
C THR A 88 -10.81 9.36 -3.62
N LEU A 89 -10.58 9.42 -4.95
CA LEU A 89 -9.66 10.39 -5.55
C LEU A 89 -10.13 11.84 -5.33
N GLU A 90 -11.44 12.09 -5.44
CA GLU A 90 -12.00 13.42 -5.14
C GLU A 90 -11.80 13.81 -3.68
N ASN A 91 -12.00 12.86 -2.75
CA ASN A 91 -11.80 13.10 -1.32
C ASN A 91 -10.32 13.39 -1.00
N LEU A 92 -9.38 12.67 -1.62
CA LEU A 92 -7.95 12.95 -1.52
C LEU A 92 -7.61 14.34 -2.06
N GLY A 93 -8.17 14.71 -3.21
CA GLY A 93 -7.97 16.04 -3.79
C GLY A 93 -8.53 17.17 -2.91
N LYS A 94 -9.71 16.98 -2.29
CA LYS A 94 -10.29 17.93 -1.31
C LYS A 94 -9.43 18.10 -0.06
N GLU A 95 -8.62 17.09 0.27
CA GLU A 95 -7.67 17.11 1.37
C GLU A 95 -6.24 17.49 0.94
N ASP A 96 -6.08 18.08 -0.24
CA ASP A 96 -4.80 18.57 -0.79
C ASP A 96 -3.74 17.46 -0.99
N ILE A 97 -4.19 16.25 -1.32
CA ILE A 97 -3.32 15.14 -1.71
C ILE A 97 -3.49 14.90 -3.22
N HIS A 98 -2.49 15.31 -4.00
CA HIS A 98 -2.57 15.32 -5.46
C HIS A 98 -1.71 14.25 -6.14
N LEU A 99 -0.98 13.44 -5.38
CA LEU A 99 -0.20 12.32 -5.89
C LEU A 99 -0.78 11.00 -5.40
N VAL A 100 -1.28 10.20 -6.33
CA VAL A 100 -1.79 8.85 -6.06
C VAL A 100 -1.16 7.87 -7.02
N CYS A 101 -0.47 6.88 -6.49
CA CYS A 101 -0.04 5.71 -7.24
C CYS A 101 -1.15 4.67 -7.25
N TYR A 102 -1.26 3.92 -8.32
CA TYR A 102 -2.20 2.80 -8.42
C TYR A 102 -1.51 1.55 -8.97
N ASN A 103 -2.04 0.40 -8.59
CA ASN A 103 -1.62 -0.89 -9.09
C ASN A 103 -2.76 -1.53 -9.88
N PHE A 104 -2.45 -1.99 -11.09
CA PHE A 104 -3.41 -2.71 -11.92
C PHE A 104 -2.87 -4.10 -12.26
N MET A 105 -2.65 -4.89 -11.20
CA MET A 105 -2.13 -6.26 -11.31
C MET A 105 -3.29 -7.23 -11.04
N PRO A 106 -3.81 -7.92 -12.07
CA PRO A 106 -4.85 -8.91 -11.87
C PRO A 106 -4.28 -10.15 -11.19
N VAL A 107 -4.98 -10.69 -10.19
CA VAL A 107 -4.72 -11.93 -9.47
C VAL A 107 -3.46 -11.91 -8.60
N PHE A 108 -2.31 -11.59 -9.18
CA PHE A 108 -1.02 -11.56 -8.47
C PHE A 108 -0.54 -10.13 -8.31
N ASP A 109 -0.23 -9.76 -7.09
CA ASP A 109 0.53 -8.56 -6.77
C ASP A 109 2.04 -8.90 -6.78
N TRP A 110 2.87 -8.07 -6.20
CA TRP A 110 4.31 -8.25 -6.17
C TRP A 110 4.73 -9.57 -5.53
N THR A 111 5.23 -10.52 -6.35
CA THR A 111 5.72 -11.80 -5.84
C THR A 111 7.14 -11.64 -5.27
N ARG A 112 7.35 -12.14 -4.06
CA ARG A 112 8.64 -12.22 -3.40
C ARG A 112 8.86 -13.64 -2.90
N THR A 113 10.08 -14.15 -3.06
CA THR A 113 10.46 -15.48 -2.56
C THR A 113 11.19 -15.42 -1.23
N GLU A 114 11.68 -14.23 -0.85
CA GLU A 114 12.38 -13.99 0.40
C GLU A 114 12.12 -12.55 0.86
N LEU A 115 11.57 -12.39 2.06
CA LEU A 115 11.17 -11.08 2.58
C LEU A 115 12.29 -10.35 3.34
N ALA A 116 13.37 -11.04 3.69
CA ALA A 116 14.43 -10.47 4.53
C ALA A 116 15.82 -10.99 4.14
N ARG A 117 16.15 -10.99 2.85
CA ARG A 117 17.48 -11.37 2.37
C ARG A 117 18.53 -10.42 2.92
N LYS A 118 19.48 -10.96 3.65
CA LYS A 118 20.59 -10.17 4.21
C LYS A 118 21.58 -9.74 3.13
N ARG A 119 22.00 -8.48 3.22
CA ARG A 119 23.07 -7.90 2.40
C ARG A 119 24.39 -7.83 3.18
N PRO A 120 25.54 -7.66 2.48
CA PRO A 120 26.84 -7.55 3.13
C PRO A 120 26.97 -6.39 4.12
N ASP A 121 26.19 -5.33 3.94
CA ASP A 121 26.13 -4.15 4.83
C ASP A 121 25.25 -4.36 6.08
N GLY A 122 24.68 -5.57 6.24
CA GLY A 122 23.79 -5.92 7.36
C GLY A 122 22.31 -5.52 7.15
N SER A 123 21.99 -4.80 6.10
CA SER A 123 20.60 -4.48 5.75
C SER A 123 19.85 -5.71 5.23
N THR A 124 18.53 -5.62 5.19
CA THR A 124 17.66 -6.63 4.57
C THR A 124 16.92 -6.04 3.37
N VAL A 125 16.63 -6.88 2.39
CA VAL A 125 15.86 -6.50 1.21
C VAL A 125 14.88 -7.61 0.84
N LEU A 126 13.80 -7.22 0.17
CA LEU A 126 12.94 -8.15 -0.55
C LEU A 126 13.71 -8.73 -1.73
N ALA A 127 13.55 -10.02 -1.99
CA ALA A 127 14.22 -10.68 -3.11
C ALA A 127 13.29 -11.67 -3.83
N TYR A 128 13.66 -11.93 -5.07
CA TYR A 128 13.01 -12.90 -5.94
C TYR A 128 14.07 -13.81 -6.55
N THR A 129 13.78 -15.10 -6.62
CA THR A 129 14.53 -16.08 -7.40
C THR A 129 13.56 -16.99 -8.14
N GLN A 130 13.85 -17.25 -9.41
CA GLN A 130 13.00 -18.09 -10.26
C GLN A 130 12.97 -19.53 -9.73
N GLU A 131 14.11 -20.05 -9.28
CA GLU A 131 14.22 -21.40 -8.72
C GLU A 131 13.27 -21.63 -7.54
N ALA A 132 13.11 -20.63 -6.68
CA ALA A 132 12.19 -20.71 -5.55
C ALA A 132 10.72 -20.69 -6.01
N VAL A 133 10.40 -19.92 -7.07
CA VAL A 133 9.05 -19.91 -7.66
C VAL A 133 8.75 -21.25 -8.34
N ASP A 134 9.68 -21.80 -9.11
CA ASP A 134 9.52 -23.07 -9.80
C ASP A 134 9.35 -24.26 -8.84
N ALA A 135 9.84 -24.10 -7.61
CA ALA A 135 9.67 -25.10 -6.54
C ALA A 135 8.32 -25.00 -5.80
N ILE A 136 7.55 -23.93 -6.02
CA ILE A 136 6.23 -23.77 -5.38
C ILE A 136 5.21 -24.63 -6.09
N ASN A 137 4.49 -25.47 -5.32
CA ASN A 137 3.31 -26.16 -5.84
C ASN A 137 2.22 -25.12 -6.15
N PRO A 138 1.67 -25.05 -7.37
CA PRO A 138 0.61 -24.11 -7.72
C PRO A 138 -0.61 -24.15 -6.79
N GLU A 139 -0.98 -25.33 -6.28
CA GLU A 139 -2.11 -25.48 -5.36
C GLU A 139 -1.85 -24.77 -4.01
N ASP A 140 -0.63 -24.85 -3.48
CA ASP A 140 -0.23 -24.18 -2.25
C ASP A 140 -0.16 -22.66 -2.44
N MET A 141 0.24 -22.22 -3.62
CA MET A 141 0.28 -20.80 -3.98
C MET A 141 -1.13 -20.20 -4.04
N PHE A 142 -2.10 -20.91 -4.64
CA PHE A 142 -3.50 -20.48 -4.66
C PHE A 142 -4.13 -20.49 -3.25
N ALA A 143 -3.79 -21.45 -2.41
CA ALA A 143 -4.27 -21.50 -1.03
C ALA A 143 -3.76 -20.33 -0.17
N SER A 144 -2.50 -19.92 -0.37
CA SER A 144 -1.93 -18.77 0.33
C SER A 144 -2.55 -17.46 -0.14
N ILE A 145 -2.82 -17.28 -1.42
CA ILE A 145 -3.46 -16.10 -2.00
C ILE A 145 -4.92 -15.99 -1.55
N SER A 146 -5.66 -17.10 -1.54
CA SER A 146 -7.06 -17.09 -1.08
C SER A 146 -7.21 -16.87 0.43
N GLY A 147 -6.18 -17.17 1.23
CA GLY A 147 -6.13 -16.81 2.65
C GLY A 147 -5.88 -15.32 2.89
N ASP A 148 -5.23 -14.64 1.97
CA ASP A 148 -4.83 -13.23 2.07
C ASP A 148 -5.81 -12.24 1.42
N MET A 149 -6.92 -12.72 0.85
CA MET A 149 -7.98 -11.86 0.27
C MET A 149 -8.64 -10.91 1.30
N ASN A 150 -8.22 -10.96 2.56
CA ASN A 150 -8.62 -10.04 3.63
C ASN A 150 -7.61 -8.89 3.87
N GLY A 151 -6.80 -8.53 2.88
CA GLY A 151 -6.11 -7.23 2.88
C GLY A 151 -4.80 -7.17 3.65
N THR A 152 -4.12 -8.28 3.85
CA THR A 152 -2.73 -8.22 4.30
C THR A 152 -1.83 -8.12 3.07
N VAL A 153 -1.50 -6.88 2.72
CA VAL A 153 -0.37 -6.62 1.84
C VAL A 153 0.90 -6.97 2.62
N MET A 154 1.55 -8.06 2.26
CA MET A 154 2.95 -8.25 2.64
C MET A 154 3.85 -7.51 1.67
#